data_0cbd8495a2f7384f9d9c4e40aa16ff6c
#
_entry.id   0cbd8495a2f7384f9d9c4e40aa16ff6c
#
_cell.length_a   1.000
_cell.length_b   1.000
_cell.length_c   1.000
_cell.angle_alpha   90.00
_cell.angle_beta   90.00
_cell.angle_gamma   90.00
#
_symmetry.space_group_name_H-M   'P 1'
#
loop_
_entity.id
_entity.type
_entity.pdbx_description
1 polymer ?
#
loop_
_entity_poly.entity_id
_entity_poly.type
_entity_poly.pdbx_seq_one_letter_code
_entity_poly.pdbx_strand_id
1 'polypeptide(L)'
;MNAEQFLDKTTDPEIKILASMVFSREGDNSESIKRTQMLQDLKQRMETDIVHFFYRKGDGSLRSAYGTRDRNLIREHMGETKKEADKAKPIRTFTYLDIGRCDWRSFRTESIDRLDLEYAL
;
A
#
# COMPACT_ATOMS: atom_id res chain seq x y z
N MET A 1 -20.73 1.73 -5.50
CA MET A 1 -19.65 2.59 -6.00
C MET A 1 -18.98 1.92 -7.18
N ASN A 2 -18.61 2.68 -8.18
CA ASN A 2 -17.87 2.15 -9.33
C ASN A 2 -16.50 2.81 -9.39
N ALA A 3 -15.70 2.41 -10.37
CA ALA A 3 -14.32 2.89 -10.50
C ALA A 3 -14.27 4.40 -10.66
N GLU A 4 -15.14 4.96 -11.47
CA GLU A 4 -15.15 6.40 -11.71
C GLU A 4 -15.45 7.13 -10.41
N GLN A 5 -16.43 6.66 -9.64
CA GLN A 5 -16.78 7.28 -8.36
C GLN A 5 -15.64 7.18 -7.37
N PHE A 6 -14.95 6.05 -7.34
CA PHE A 6 -13.80 5.91 -6.45
C PHE A 6 -12.71 6.91 -6.81
N LEU A 7 -12.39 7.00 -8.10
CA LEU A 7 -11.31 7.89 -8.55
C LEU A 7 -11.68 9.36 -8.33
N ASP A 8 -12.95 9.70 -8.44
CA ASP A 8 -13.37 11.07 -8.20
C ASP A 8 -13.31 11.44 -6.72
N LYS A 9 -13.54 10.49 -5.84
CA LYS A 9 -13.56 10.79 -4.41
C LYS A 9 -12.21 10.81 -3.76
N THR A 10 -11.26 10.03 -4.26
CA THR A 10 -9.96 10.00 -3.63
C THR A 10 -9.15 11.23 -4.01
N THR A 11 -8.50 11.83 -3.02
CA THR A 11 -7.67 13.00 -3.26
C THR A 11 -6.19 12.68 -3.22
N ASP A 12 -5.84 11.44 -2.94
CA ASP A 12 -4.45 11.03 -2.82
C ASP A 12 -3.91 10.66 -4.20
N PRO A 13 -2.91 11.39 -4.73
CA PRO A 13 -2.41 11.12 -6.08
C PRO A 13 -1.84 9.73 -6.24
N GLU A 14 -1.15 9.21 -5.23
CA GLU A 14 -0.58 7.86 -5.32
C GLU A 14 -1.71 6.85 -5.42
N ILE A 15 -2.74 6.98 -4.60
CA ILE A 15 -3.86 6.07 -4.63
C ILE A 15 -4.60 6.15 -5.96
N LYS A 16 -4.74 7.36 -6.53
CA LYS A 16 -5.37 7.48 -7.84
C LYS A 16 -4.62 6.69 -8.88
N ILE A 17 -3.30 6.79 -8.90
CA ILE A 17 -2.49 6.07 -9.89
C ILE A 17 -2.60 4.57 -9.69
N LEU A 18 -2.46 4.10 -8.45
CA LEU A 18 -2.50 2.67 -8.17
C LEU A 18 -3.88 2.08 -8.40
N ALA A 19 -4.93 2.83 -8.04
CA ALA A 19 -6.29 2.38 -8.28
C ALA A 19 -6.58 2.29 -9.77
N SER A 20 -6.10 3.25 -10.55
CA SER A 20 -6.29 3.21 -11.99
C SER A 20 -5.64 1.96 -12.59
N MET A 21 -4.49 1.55 -12.05
CA MET A 21 -3.83 0.34 -12.51
C MET A 21 -4.67 -0.89 -12.19
N VAL A 22 -5.28 -0.94 -11.00
CA VAL A 22 -6.13 -2.07 -10.62
C VAL A 22 -7.33 -2.13 -11.54
N PHE A 23 -8.01 -1.00 -11.78
CA PHE A 23 -9.18 -0.99 -12.64
C PHE A 23 -8.85 -1.33 -14.09
N SER A 24 -7.69 -0.89 -14.56
CA SER A 24 -7.26 -1.19 -15.91
C SER A 24 -6.99 -2.69 -16.08
N ARG A 25 -6.47 -3.33 -15.05
CA ARG A 25 -6.11 -4.74 -15.11
C ARG A 25 -7.26 -5.67 -14.77
N GLU A 26 -8.04 -5.33 -13.76
CA GLU A 26 -9.08 -6.22 -13.25
C GLU A 26 -10.49 -5.80 -13.63
N GLY A 27 -10.66 -4.60 -14.19
CA GLY A 27 -11.97 -4.10 -14.58
C GLY A 27 -12.67 -3.38 -13.44
N ASP A 28 -13.86 -2.85 -13.74
CA ASP A 28 -14.65 -2.09 -12.79
C ASP A 28 -15.68 -3.05 -12.21
N ASN A 29 -15.37 -3.64 -11.07
CA ASN A 29 -16.26 -4.60 -10.44
C ASN A 29 -16.08 -4.54 -8.92
N SER A 30 -16.90 -5.30 -8.19
CA SER A 30 -16.89 -5.21 -6.74
C SER A 30 -15.56 -5.64 -6.14
N GLU A 31 -14.88 -6.61 -6.75
CA GLU A 31 -13.59 -7.05 -6.23
C GLU A 31 -12.52 -5.98 -6.40
N SER A 32 -12.47 -5.34 -7.56
CA SER A 32 -11.48 -4.31 -7.78
C SER A 32 -11.74 -3.09 -6.90
N ILE A 33 -13.01 -2.73 -6.68
CA ILE A 33 -13.36 -1.65 -5.79
C ILE A 33 -12.91 -1.97 -4.37
N LYS A 34 -13.16 -3.20 -3.92
CA LYS A 34 -12.79 -3.59 -2.58
C LYS A 34 -11.28 -3.53 -2.40
N ARG A 35 -10.54 -3.96 -3.41
CA ARG A 35 -9.08 -3.95 -3.35
C ARG A 35 -8.52 -2.53 -3.29
N THR A 36 -9.09 -1.62 -4.08
CA THR A 36 -8.61 -0.25 -4.06
C THR A 36 -8.99 0.46 -2.76
N GLN A 37 -10.14 0.15 -2.18
CA GLN A 37 -10.50 0.70 -0.88
C GLN A 37 -9.57 0.19 0.21
N MET A 38 -9.20 -1.08 0.14
CA MET A 38 -8.27 -1.68 1.10
C MET A 38 -6.91 -1.00 0.99
N LEU A 39 -6.45 -0.75 -0.23
CA LEU A 39 -5.17 -0.09 -0.45
C LEU A 39 -5.17 1.33 0.10
N GLN A 40 -6.24 2.05 -0.11
CA GLN A 40 -6.35 3.41 0.42
C GLN A 40 -6.35 3.40 1.95
N ASP A 41 -7.08 2.46 2.55
CA ASP A 41 -7.13 2.33 4.00
C ASP A 41 -5.76 1.96 4.57
N LEU A 42 -5.06 1.05 3.90
CA LEU A 42 -3.72 0.65 4.31
C LEU A 42 -2.79 1.86 4.34
N LYS A 43 -2.80 2.65 3.27
CA LYS A 43 -1.91 3.81 3.22
C LYS A 43 -2.23 4.81 4.33
N GLN A 44 -3.49 5.09 4.56
CA GLN A 44 -3.89 6.03 5.60
C GLN A 44 -3.42 5.57 6.97
N ARG A 45 -3.55 4.27 7.26
CA ARG A 45 -3.13 3.76 8.55
C ARG A 45 -1.62 3.76 8.68
N MET A 46 -0.90 3.48 7.61
CA MET A 46 0.56 3.46 7.64
C MET A 46 1.18 4.83 7.84
N GLU A 47 0.44 5.89 7.57
CA GLU A 47 0.99 7.24 7.75
C GLU A 47 1.17 7.60 9.22
N THR A 48 0.51 6.88 10.12
CA THR A 48 0.61 7.17 11.53
C THR A 48 0.94 5.95 12.39
N ASP A 49 0.96 4.76 11.80
CA ASP A 49 1.13 3.54 12.59
C ASP A 49 1.83 2.44 11.82
N ILE A 50 2.18 1.38 12.54
CA ILE A 50 2.63 0.14 11.93
C ILE A 50 1.39 -0.69 11.70
N VAL A 51 1.20 -1.19 10.50
CA VAL A 51 0.00 -1.95 10.13
C VAL A 51 0.40 -3.37 9.76
N HIS A 52 -0.33 -4.34 10.30
CA HIS A 52 -0.15 -5.74 9.93
C HIS A 52 -1.08 -6.03 8.75
N PHE A 53 -0.53 -6.55 7.67
CA PHE A 53 -1.33 -6.84 6.48
C PHE A 53 -0.74 -8.04 5.75
N PHE A 54 -1.52 -8.55 4.78
CA PHE A 54 -1.13 -9.74 4.05
C PHE A 54 -1.21 -9.49 2.55
N TYR A 55 -0.25 -10.05 1.82
CA TYR A 55 -0.29 -9.98 0.36
C TYR A 55 0.31 -11.25 -0.22
N ARG A 56 0.02 -11.48 -1.51
CA ARG A 56 0.53 -12.66 -2.21
C ARG A 56 1.83 -12.30 -2.89
N LYS A 57 2.84 -13.15 -2.71
CA LYS A 57 4.10 -12.97 -3.40
C LYS A 57 3.99 -13.48 -4.82
N GLY A 58 5.02 -13.28 -5.62
CA GLY A 58 5.01 -13.73 -7.01
C GLY A 58 4.80 -15.22 -7.19
N ASP A 59 5.19 -16.03 -6.19
CA ASP A 59 4.99 -17.47 -6.25
C ASP A 59 3.63 -17.90 -5.72
N GLY A 60 2.77 -16.94 -5.38
CA GLY A 60 1.42 -17.24 -4.92
C GLY A 60 1.29 -17.45 -3.42
N SER A 61 2.39 -17.52 -2.69
CA SER A 61 2.33 -17.75 -1.25
C SER A 61 1.94 -16.47 -0.53
N LEU A 62 1.26 -16.62 0.61
CA LEU A 62 0.80 -15.49 1.39
C LEU A 62 1.92 -15.00 2.28
N ARG A 63 2.14 -13.69 2.30
CA ARG A 63 3.13 -13.07 3.16
C ARG A 63 2.45 -12.19 4.18
N SER A 64 2.86 -12.35 5.45
CA SER A 64 2.42 -11.49 6.54
C SER A 64 3.49 -10.42 6.72
N ALA A 65 3.09 -9.17 6.79
CA ALA A 65 4.03 -8.07 6.90
C ALA A 65 3.56 -7.05 7.92
N TYR A 66 4.52 -6.40 8.58
CA TYR A 66 4.27 -5.29 9.47
C TYR A 66 4.96 -4.08 8.85
N GLY A 67 4.19 -3.16 8.34
CA GLY A 67 4.75 -2.05 7.57
C GLY A 67 4.29 -0.69 8.01
N THR A 68 5.06 0.32 7.69
CA THR A 68 4.73 1.70 8.01
C THR A 68 5.25 2.65 6.95
N ARG A 69 4.63 3.83 6.90
CA ARG A 69 5.12 4.98 6.18
C ARG A 69 5.22 6.20 7.11
N ASP A 70 5.07 5.98 8.42
CA ASP A 70 5.19 7.06 9.40
C ASP A 70 6.64 7.52 9.44
N ARG A 71 6.87 8.80 9.19
CA ARG A 71 8.23 9.34 9.10
C ARG A 71 8.99 9.20 10.40
N ASN A 72 8.32 9.32 11.53
CA ASN A 72 8.99 9.19 12.80
C ASN A 72 9.41 7.75 13.05
N LEU A 73 8.55 6.79 12.71
CA LEU A 73 8.91 5.38 12.88
C LEU A 73 10.02 4.99 11.92
N ILE A 74 10.00 5.51 10.70
CA ILE A 74 11.06 5.25 9.73
C ILE A 74 12.38 5.77 10.28
N ARG A 75 12.36 6.98 10.83
CA ARG A 75 13.60 7.56 11.36
C ARG A 75 14.12 6.76 12.54
N GLU A 76 13.23 6.28 13.41
CA GLU A 76 13.63 5.47 14.55
C GLU A 76 14.30 4.17 14.12
N HIS A 77 13.81 3.56 13.06
CA HIS A 77 14.32 2.24 12.66
C HIS A 77 15.46 2.31 11.63
N MET A 78 15.48 3.34 10.81
CA MET A 78 16.46 3.43 9.73
C MET A 78 17.43 4.61 9.88
N GLY A 79 17.17 5.50 10.81
CA GLY A 79 17.94 6.72 10.92
C GLY A 79 17.56 7.70 9.84
N GLU A 80 18.37 8.70 9.63
CA GLU A 80 18.09 9.68 8.59
C GLU A 80 18.31 9.06 7.23
N THR A 81 17.31 9.11 6.36
CA THR A 81 17.45 8.54 5.04
C THR A 81 17.42 9.64 4.01
N LYS A 82 18.17 9.41 2.93
CA LYS A 82 18.14 10.35 1.88
C LYS A 82 17.07 10.03 1.04
N LYS A 83 16.17 10.80 0.75
CA LYS A 83 15.15 10.41 0.03
C LYS A 83 15.11 10.61 -1.26
N GLU A 84 15.56 10.98 -1.76
CA GLU A 84 15.39 11.28 -2.81
C GLU A 84 15.63 10.83 -3.97
N ALA A 85 16.41 10.25 -4.27
CA ALA A 85 16.77 9.73 -5.54
C ALA A 85 15.69 9.07 -6.24
N ASP A 86 14.72 8.58 -5.56
CA ASP A 86 13.75 7.83 -6.23
C ASP A 86 12.64 8.58 -6.78
N LYS A 87 12.60 9.85 -6.71
CA LYS A 87 11.50 10.52 -7.13
C LYS A 87 11.14 10.42 -8.52
N ALA A 88 12.01 10.21 -9.39
CA ALA A 88 11.70 10.15 -10.82
C ALA A 88 11.06 8.86 -11.25
N LYS A 89 11.01 7.87 -10.41
CA LYS A 89 10.47 6.58 -10.83
C LYS A 89 8.95 6.61 -10.90
N PRO A 90 8.36 6.00 -11.91
CA PRO A 90 6.90 5.93 -11.97
C PRO A 90 6.34 5.07 -10.85
N ILE A 91 5.16 5.41 -10.38
CA ILE A 91 4.52 4.65 -9.33
C ILE A 91 3.91 3.41 -9.95
N ARG A 92 4.35 2.24 -9.53
CA ARG A 92 3.82 0.97 -10.03
C ARG A 92 3.48 -0.01 -8.92
N THR A 93 4.05 0.18 -7.75
CA THR A 93 3.86 -0.71 -6.63
C THR A 93 3.67 0.12 -5.38
N PHE A 94 3.20 -0.53 -4.32
CA PHE A 94 3.06 0.15 -3.03
C PHE A 94 4.29 -0.20 -2.19
N THR A 95 5.02 0.83 -1.76
CA THR A 95 6.25 0.66 -1.01
C THR A 95 6.04 0.99 0.47
N TYR A 96 6.66 0.24 1.33
CA TYR A 96 6.54 0.44 2.78
C TYR A 96 7.84 0.01 3.46
N LEU A 97 8.05 0.49 4.70
CA LEU A 97 9.16 0.00 5.49
C LEU A 97 8.68 -1.22 6.27
N ASP A 98 9.34 -2.35 6.06
CA ASP A 98 9.03 -3.60 6.76
C ASP A 98 9.73 -3.55 8.12
N ILE A 99 8.95 -3.37 9.18
CA ILE A 99 9.51 -3.20 10.51
C ILE A 99 10.23 -4.46 10.98
N GLY A 100 9.68 -5.62 10.66
CA GLY A 100 10.29 -6.87 11.10
C GLY A 100 11.67 -7.11 10.51
N ARG A 101 11.92 -6.57 9.29
CA ARG A 101 13.20 -6.75 8.65
C ARG A 101 14.02 -5.49 8.56
N CYS A 102 13.46 -4.36 8.97
CA CYS A 102 14.09 -3.05 8.87
C CYS A 102 14.61 -2.80 7.46
N ASP A 103 13.75 -3.07 6.49
CA ASP A 103 14.13 -2.93 5.09
C ASP A 103 12.94 -2.46 4.28
N TRP A 104 13.20 -1.77 3.18
CA TRP A 104 12.14 -1.30 2.30
C TRP A 104 11.65 -2.44 1.44
N ARG A 105 10.33 -2.55 1.29
CA ARG A 105 9.73 -3.56 0.45
C ARG A 105 8.57 -2.97 -0.31
N SER A 106 8.13 -3.66 -1.33
CA SER A 106 6.98 -3.23 -2.11
C SER A 106 6.19 -4.44 -2.59
N PHE A 107 4.93 -4.21 -2.91
CA PHE A 107 4.11 -5.26 -3.49
C PHE A 107 3.26 -4.66 -4.62
N ARG A 108 2.78 -5.51 -5.50
CA ARG A 108 1.89 -5.07 -6.56
C ARG A 108 0.51 -4.89 -5.98
N THR A 109 -0.22 -3.90 -6.49
CA THR A 109 -1.52 -3.56 -5.92
C THR A 109 -2.52 -4.71 -6.03
N GLU A 110 -2.41 -5.52 -7.08
CA GLU A 110 -3.32 -6.65 -7.22
C GLU A 110 -3.00 -7.78 -6.24
N SER A 111 -1.88 -7.70 -5.54
CA SER A 111 -1.47 -8.76 -4.63
C SER A 111 -1.97 -8.60 -3.20
N ILE A 112 -2.51 -7.43 -2.86
CA ILE A 112 -2.94 -7.22 -1.48
C ILE A 112 -4.12 -8.14 -1.18
N ASP A 113 -4.07 -8.80 -0.02
CA ASP A 113 -5.05 -9.80 0.35
C ASP A 113 -5.98 -9.27 1.43
N ARG A 114 -5.45 -8.80 2.54
CA ARG A 114 -6.28 -8.29 3.62
C ARG A 114 -5.46 -7.52 4.63
N LEU A 115 -6.14 -6.73 5.43
CA LEU A 115 -5.55 -6.04 6.56
C LEU A 115 -5.97 -6.76 7.83
N ASP A 116 -5.08 -6.76 8.81
CA ASP A 116 -5.40 -7.31 10.10
C ASP A 116 -5.84 -6.13 10.97
N LEU A 117 -7.14 -5.94 11.07
CA LEU A 117 -7.69 -4.79 11.77
C LEU A 117 -7.39 -4.82 13.26
N GLU A 118 -7.20 -6.01 13.81
CA GLU A 118 -6.93 -6.09 15.23
C GLU A 118 -5.57 -5.53 15.59
N TYR A 119 -4.65 -5.60 14.64
CA TYR A 119 -3.32 -5.11 14.90
C TYR A 119 -3.19 -3.63 14.61
N ALA A 120 -4.16 -3.02 14.01
CA ALA A 120 -4.12 -1.61 13.70
C ALA A 120 -4.43 -0.74 14.89
N LEU A 121 -4.66 -1.30 16.04
CA LEU A 121 -5.01 -0.54 17.23
C LEU A 121 -3.82 0.17 17.87
#